data_5e5bdedc0ae40316c32686edcb6e070d
#
_entry.id   5e5bdedc0ae40316c32686edcb6e070d
#
_cell.length_a   1.000
_cell.length_b   1.000
_cell.length_c   1.000
_cell.angle_alpha   90.00
_cell.angle_beta   90.00
_cell.angle_gamma   90.00
#
_symmetry.space_group_name_H-M   'P 1'
#
loop_
_entity.id
_entity.type
_entity.pdbx_description
1 polymer ?
#
loop_
_entity_poly.entity_id
_entity_poly.type
_entity_poly.pdbx_seq_one_letter_code
_entity_poly.pdbx_strand_id
1 'polypeptide(L)'
;MSVNPFQGGEPVKYYDTVTRHRFTAEDGVDVDSVSADLAQMIFWMAEAEREVLASQEFHNLALKALKGDKPTGSLNSWGRKRLSRYDFSFQKHNMNEMLVTNVVGALETYAVSVGLFQVMSAHTKETKPEKILSHYRNTYPNAPQPTSGMVRAHLRRYHLKGEHKASLPGVSAKLNLAVCDTHFAPKASRDDNDPLNIIVQVKTPNHKLTKICLRLPDDNERFGKGKICRPTIRLNNKGQMVFDIATEHDIDERQTNKVVGVDLGKVEPFVATLIDPESNHRSAPYHTNYKRRLGSLVKAEKKRRDLSAYLYERAEVCSIHNRTDHADVLRTEAKRVSAKATRIKHEISQCIASQIVEIADRNDAHVSLENLSWLDAQGGRWPHAEIQSRIENTVKRYGLKVVKVGAKATSKTCSRCGGKTSNNSKTRVSTCNVCGFSLDRDVSASREIALRATSPSSRSRERMRSLLRQRKEMRSSAATRQSKPVTTLSGNQGHTGTSSNGVEATLMMVRETLDSRGSPT
;
A
#
# COMPACT_ATOMS: atom_id res chain seq x y z
N MET A 1 -16.08 -15.22 -26.00
CA MET A 1 -14.84 -15.67 -25.33
C MET A 1 -14.61 -14.75 -24.12
N SER A 2 -14.62 -15.26 -22.90
CA SER A 2 -14.27 -14.44 -21.72
C SER A 2 -12.76 -14.28 -21.67
N VAL A 3 -12.27 -13.07 -21.84
CA VAL A 3 -10.85 -12.76 -21.70
C VAL A 3 -10.43 -13.13 -20.27
N ASN A 4 -9.45 -14.02 -20.15
CA ASN A 4 -8.84 -14.32 -18.86
C ASN A 4 -8.07 -13.05 -18.42
N PRO A 5 -8.40 -12.43 -17.26
CA PRO A 5 -7.76 -11.19 -16.85
C PRO A 5 -6.26 -11.33 -16.56
N PHE A 6 -5.75 -12.55 -16.59
CA PHE A 6 -4.34 -12.88 -16.38
C PHE A 6 -3.59 -13.21 -17.68
N GLN A 7 -4.25 -13.21 -18.82
CA GLN A 7 -3.58 -13.37 -20.13
C GLN A 7 -3.19 -12.01 -20.70
N GLY A 8 -1.90 -11.77 -20.83
CA GLY A 8 -1.33 -10.60 -21.46
C GLY A 8 0.18 -10.59 -21.25
N GLY A 9 0.96 -10.51 -22.32
CA GLY A 9 2.41 -10.70 -22.32
C GLY A 9 3.24 -9.43 -22.28
N GLU A 10 2.72 -8.31 -21.75
CA GLU A 10 3.56 -7.12 -21.56
C GLU A 10 4.37 -7.23 -20.26
N PRO A 11 5.64 -6.78 -20.27
CA PRO A 11 6.46 -6.80 -19.06
C PRO A 11 5.81 -5.97 -17.95
N VAL A 12 5.86 -6.50 -16.75
CA VAL A 12 5.33 -5.84 -15.55
C VAL A 12 6.39 -4.88 -15.01
N LYS A 13 6.04 -3.59 -14.96
CA LYS A 13 6.91 -2.58 -14.36
C LYS A 13 6.68 -2.46 -12.88
N TYR A 14 7.78 -2.47 -12.11
CA TYR A 14 7.73 -2.15 -10.69
C TYR A 14 8.86 -1.19 -10.30
N TYR A 15 8.68 -0.54 -9.16
CA TYR A 15 9.64 0.43 -8.65
C TYR A 15 10.08 0.04 -7.25
N ASP A 16 11.40 -0.02 -7.04
CA ASP A 16 12.00 -0.09 -5.73
C ASP A 16 12.50 1.29 -5.31
N THR A 17 12.24 1.69 -4.07
CA THR A 17 12.69 2.97 -3.53
C THR A 17 13.61 2.74 -2.34
N VAL A 18 14.77 3.37 -2.37
CA VAL A 18 15.74 3.38 -1.29
C VAL A 18 15.91 4.81 -0.77
N THR A 19 15.92 4.95 0.54
CA THR A 19 16.20 6.21 1.22
C THR A 19 17.62 6.19 1.77
N ARG A 20 18.41 7.22 1.44
CA ARG A 20 19.79 7.39 1.92
C ARG A 20 19.94 8.71 2.66
N HIS A 21 20.77 8.70 3.71
CA HIS A 21 21.07 9.86 4.57
C HIS A 21 22.52 10.33 4.44
N ARG A 22 23.35 9.55 3.75
CA ARG A 22 24.77 9.86 3.59
C ARG A 22 25.14 9.76 2.11
N PHE A 23 26.06 10.60 1.71
CA PHE A 23 26.68 10.59 0.39
C PHE A 23 28.17 10.97 0.53
N THR A 24 28.93 10.69 -0.51
CA THR A 24 30.30 11.21 -0.70
C THR A 24 30.30 12.18 -1.88
N ALA A 25 31.24 13.08 -1.94
CA ALA A 25 31.47 13.96 -3.08
C ALA A 25 32.72 13.51 -3.83
N GLU A 26 32.91 14.01 -5.06
CA GLU A 26 34.12 13.79 -5.83
C GLU A 26 35.35 14.43 -5.15
N ASP A 27 36.53 13.94 -5.48
CA ASP A 27 37.79 14.37 -4.88
C ASP A 27 37.97 15.89 -4.93
N GLY A 28 38.35 16.47 -3.80
CA GLY A 28 38.56 17.90 -3.63
C GLY A 28 37.30 18.72 -3.36
N VAL A 29 36.13 18.10 -3.27
CA VAL A 29 34.88 18.76 -2.92
C VAL A 29 34.49 18.45 -1.49
N ASP A 30 34.25 19.50 -0.70
CA ASP A 30 33.79 19.36 0.69
C ASP A 30 32.31 18.97 0.74
N VAL A 31 32.04 17.79 1.32
CA VAL A 31 30.69 17.22 1.48
C VAL A 31 29.79 18.14 2.33
N ASP A 32 30.34 18.78 3.36
CA ASP A 32 29.58 19.65 4.25
C ASP A 32 29.16 20.92 3.51
N SER A 33 30.03 21.47 2.66
CA SER A 33 29.69 22.60 1.78
C SER A 33 28.57 22.26 0.79
N VAL A 34 28.64 21.11 0.14
CA VAL A 34 27.57 20.64 -0.78
C VAL A 34 26.27 20.41 -0.02
N SER A 35 26.34 19.82 1.19
CA SER A 35 25.18 19.62 2.04
C SER A 35 24.52 20.94 2.45
N ALA A 36 25.32 21.94 2.81
CA ALA A 36 24.83 23.26 3.15
C ALA A 36 24.14 23.95 1.96
N ASP A 37 24.72 23.87 0.78
CA ASP A 37 24.15 24.42 -0.45
C ASP A 37 22.80 23.75 -0.79
N LEU A 38 22.74 22.43 -0.74
CA LEU A 38 21.50 21.70 -1.02
C LEU A 38 20.41 22.00 0.02
N ALA A 39 20.80 22.11 1.30
CA ALA A 39 19.88 22.51 2.36
C ALA A 39 19.34 23.93 2.13
N GLN A 40 20.19 24.87 1.72
CA GLN A 40 19.80 26.23 1.36
C GLN A 40 18.85 26.27 0.17
N MET A 41 19.09 25.46 -0.87
CA MET A 41 18.17 25.33 -2.01
C MET A 41 16.81 24.78 -1.59
N ILE A 42 16.77 23.78 -0.70
CA ILE A 42 15.51 23.24 -0.16
C ILE A 42 14.78 24.32 0.65
N PHE A 43 15.51 25.10 1.45
CA PHE A 43 14.95 26.21 2.22
C PHE A 43 14.32 27.26 1.30
N TRP A 44 15.03 27.73 0.28
CA TRP A 44 14.51 28.69 -0.70
C TRP A 44 13.29 28.15 -1.44
N MET A 45 13.31 26.87 -1.82
CA MET A 45 12.14 26.22 -2.42
C MET A 45 10.95 26.23 -1.49
N ALA A 46 11.16 25.91 -0.20
CA ALA A 46 10.11 25.92 0.81
C ALA A 46 9.53 27.32 1.05
N GLU A 47 10.36 28.36 1.03
CA GLU A 47 9.90 29.75 1.12
C GLU A 47 9.07 30.13 -0.10
N ALA A 48 9.58 29.84 -1.30
CA ALA A 48 8.86 30.13 -2.53
C ALA A 48 7.50 29.40 -2.57
N GLU A 49 7.45 28.11 -2.20
CA GLU A 49 6.19 27.36 -2.06
C GLU A 49 5.24 28.05 -1.06
N ARG A 50 5.75 28.45 0.10
CA ARG A 50 4.94 29.07 1.16
C ARG A 50 4.34 30.40 0.68
N GLU A 51 5.11 31.25 0.01
CA GLU A 51 4.63 32.50 -0.57
C GLU A 51 3.55 32.26 -1.63
N VAL A 52 3.79 31.25 -2.52
CA VAL A 52 2.83 30.87 -3.55
C VAL A 52 1.51 30.43 -2.94
N LEU A 53 1.58 29.48 -2.01
CA LEU A 53 0.38 28.90 -1.37
C LEU A 53 -0.41 29.93 -0.56
N ALA A 54 0.24 30.95 0.00
CA ALA A 54 -0.42 32.00 0.77
C ALA A 54 -1.02 33.14 -0.09
N SER A 55 -0.78 33.14 -1.40
CA SER A 55 -1.20 34.26 -2.26
C SER A 55 -2.67 34.19 -2.67
N GLN A 56 -3.29 35.35 -2.88
CA GLN A 56 -4.63 35.44 -3.45
C GLN A 56 -4.69 34.84 -4.87
N GLU A 57 -3.61 34.93 -5.62
CA GLU A 57 -3.53 34.35 -6.96
C GLU A 57 -3.66 32.82 -6.92
N PHE A 58 -3.01 32.15 -5.97
CA PHE A 58 -3.16 30.71 -5.77
C PHE A 58 -4.60 30.32 -5.48
N HIS A 59 -5.30 31.10 -4.63
CA HIS A 59 -6.73 30.90 -4.36
C HIS A 59 -7.57 31.06 -5.63
N ASN A 60 -7.32 32.11 -6.42
CA ASN A 60 -8.03 32.33 -7.67
C ASN A 60 -7.79 31.20 -8.70
N LEU A 61 -6.57 30.66 -8.74
CA LEU A 61 -6.25 29.49 -9.57
C LEU A 61 -6.99 28.23 -9.10
N ALA A 62 -7.15 28.04 -7.80
CA ALA A 62 -7.95 26.94 -7.27
C ALA A 62 -9.43 27.05 -7.67
N LEU A 63 -9.98 28.26 -7.67
CA LEU A 63 -11.34 28.50 -8.16
C LEU A 63 -11.49 28.21 -9.66
N LYS A 64 -10.49 28.54 -10.47
CA LYS A 64 -10.45 28.16 -11.89
C LYS A 64 -10.38 26.65 -12.07
N ALA A 65 -9.52 25.95 -11.29
CA ALA A 65 -9.41 24.49 -11.32
C ALA A 65 -10.74 23.80 -10.97
N LEU A 66 -11.56 24.37 -10.07
CA LEU A 66 -12.91 23.89 -9.79
C LEU A 66 -13.85 24.01 -11.01
N LYS A 67 -13.63 24.96 -11.88
CA LYS A 67 -14.39 25.11 -13.15
C LYS A 67 -13.88 24.18 -14.25
N GLY A 68 -12.80 23.42 -14.00
CA GLY A 68 -12.18 22.51 -14.95
C GLY A 68 -11.06 23.15 -15.80
N ASP A 69 -10.69 24.38 -15.50
CA ASP A 69 -9.57 25.03 -16.19
C ASP A 69 -8.23 24.44 -15.76
N LYS A 70 -7.28 24.36 -16.68
CA LYS A 70 -5.91 23.91 -16.41
C LYS A 70 -4.99 25.15 -16.21
N PRO A 71 -4.68 25.53 -14.97
CA PRO A 71 -4.00 26.80 -14.68
C PRO A 71 -2.46 26.77 -14.86
N THR A 72 -1.89 25.71 -15.44
CA THR A 72 -0.43 25.49 -15.54
C THR A 72 0.34 26.64 -16.17
N GLY A 73 -0.19 27.26 -17.21
CA GLY A 73 0.48 28.39 -17.87
C GLY A 73 0.65 29.62 -16.95
N SER A 74 -0.38 29.94 -16.19
CA SER A 74 -0.36 31.07 -15.24
C SER A 74 0.60 30.82 -14.07
N LEU A 75 0.66 29.57 -13.56
CA LEU A 75 1.59 29.19 -12.50
C LEU A 75 3.04 29.28 -12.94
N ASN A 76 3.37 28.85 -14.17
CA ASN A 76 4.73 28.97 -14.71
C ASN A 76 5.25 30.40 -14.73
N SER A 77 4.46 31.31 -15.30
CA SER A 77 4.82 32.73 -15.37
C SER A 77 5.02 33.34 -13.97
N TRP A 78 4.12 33.03 -13.07
CA TRP A 78 4.15 33.57 -11.73
C TRP A 78 5.26 32.95 -10.88
N GLY A 79 5.51 31.64 -10.98
CA GLY A 79 6.61 30.96 -10.32
C GLY A 79 7.98 31.55 -10.73
N ARG A 80 8.20 31.82 -12.01
CA ARG A 80 9.42 32.49 -12.49
C ARG A 80 9.64 33.86 -11.85
N LYS A 81 8.58 34.67 -11.75
CA LYS A 81 8.66 35.99 -11.11
C LYS A 81 9.03 35.90 -9.63
N ARG A 82 8.52 34.88 -8.93
CA ARG A 82 8.80 34.67 -7.49
C ARG A 82 10.22 34.14 -7.27
N LEU A 83 10.67 33.18 -8.06
CA LEU A 83 12.01 32.64 -7.98
C LEU A 83 13.09 33.67 -8.35
N SER A 84 12.76 34.75 -9.08
CA SER A 84 13.72 35.83 -9.36
C SER A 84 14.19 36.57 -8.12
N ARG A 85 13.54 36.40 -6.96
CA ARG A 85 13.96 36.95 -5.68
C ARG A 85 15.10 36.17 -5.02
N TYR A 86 15.34 34.93 -5.46
CA TYR A 86 16.39 34.07 -4.94
C TYR A 86 17.51 33.94 -5.96
N ASP A 87 18.69 33.68 -5.51
CA ASP A 87 19.84 33.50 -6.40
C ASP A 87 19.84 32.11 -7.06
N PHE A 88 18.89 31.90 -7.95
CA PHE A 88 18.83 30.72 -8.82
C PHE A 88 19.37 31.00 -10.23
N SER A 89 20.24 31.97 -10.39
CA SER A 89 20.78 32.36 -11.71
C SER A 89 21.38 31.17 -12.45
N PHE A 90 21.99 30.23 -11.74
CA PHE A 90 22.61 29.01 -12.26
C PHE A 90 21.62 27.90 -12.67
N GLN A 91 20.38 27.87 -12.14
CA GLN A 91 19.35 26.87 -12.46
C GLN A 91 17.92 27.43 -12.44
N LYS A 92 17.74 28.68 -12.78
CA LYS A 92 16.44 29.37 -12.66
C LYS A 92 15.27 28.63 -13.30
N HIS A 93 15.47 28.05 -14.49
CA HIS A 93 14.44 27.29 -15.19
C HIS A 93 14.03 26.03 -14.41
N ASN A 94 15.00 25.23 -13.98
CA ASN A 94 14.75 23.98 -13.27
C ASN A 94 14.07 24.19 -11.91
N MET A 95 14.52 25.19 -11.16
CA MET A 95 13.91 25.53 -9.87
C MET A 95 12.47 26.02 -10.04
N ASN A 96 12.20 26.80 -11.11
CA ASN A 96 10.83 27.20 -11.42
C ASN A 96 9.94 25.99 -11.76
N GLU A 97 10.41 25.04 -12.55
CA GLU A 97 9.63 23.84 -12.88
C GLU A 97 9.39 22.94 -11.67
N MET A 98 10.39 22.81 -10.78
CA MET A 98 10.22 22.11 -9.50
C MET A 98 9.15 22.77 -8.64
N LEU A 99 9.19 24.11 -8.52
CA LEU A 99 8.18 24.86 -7.79
C LEU A 99 6.79 24.64 -8.37
N VAL A 100 6.66 24.75 -9.70
CA VAL A 100 5.39 24.53 -10.39
C VAL A 100 4.88 23.12 -10.17
N THR A 101 5.74 22.11 -10.27
CA THR A 101 5.36 20.70 -10.03
C THR A 101 4.84 20.47 -8.60
N ASN A 102 5.54 21.05 -7.61
CA ASN A 102 5.11 20.94 -6.21
C ASN A 102 3.77 21.64 -5.98
N VAL A 103 3.62 22.84 -6.53
CA VAL A 103 2.43 23.69 -6.34
C VAL A 103 1.22 23.16 -7.09
N VAL A 104 1.38 22.57 -8.30
CA VAL A 104 0.24 22.02 -9.07
C VAL A 104 -0.46 20.90 -8.31
N GLY A 105 0.28 19.96 -7.74
CA GLY A 105 -0.31 18.90 -6.91
C GLY A 105 -1.03 19.45 -5.67
N ALA A 106 -0.46 20.48 -5.05
CA ALA A 106 -1.08 21.20 -3.93
C ALA A 106 -2.34 21.96 -4.37
N LEU A 107 -2.33 22.54 -5.56
CA LEU A 107 -3.45 23.29 -6.12
C LEU A 107 -4.69 22.42 -6.33
N GLU A 108 -4.52 21.23 -6.92
CA GLU A 108 -5.64 20.29 -7.12
C GLU A 108 -6.27 19.88 -5.79
N THR A 109 -5.44 19.51 -4.81
CA THR A 109 -5.91 19.14 -3.47
C THR A 109 -6.63 20.31 -2.77
N TYR A 110 -6.10 21.53 -2.92
CA TYR A 110 -6.71 22.73 -2.34
C TYR A 110 -8.01 23.09 -3.04
N ALA A 111 -8.09 23.01 -4.38
CA ALA A 111 -9.31 23.22 -5.13
C ALA A 111 -10.43 22.28 -4.67
N VAL A 112 -10.12 20.97 -4.55
CA VAL A 112 -11.09 20.00 -3.99
C VAL A 112 -11.53 20.40 -2.59
N SER A 113 -10.61 20.84 -1.72
CA SER A 113 -10.95 21.29 -0.36
C SER A 113 -11.87 22.51 -0.38
N VAL A 114 -11.58 23.50 -1.20
CA VAL A 114 -12.44 24.70 -1.37
C VAL A 114 -13.84 24.31 -1.83
N GLY A 115 -13.94 23.48 -2.87
CA GLY A 115 -15.23 23.02 -3.39
C GLY A 115 -16.02 22.19 -2.37
N LEU A 116 -15.36 21.33 -1.59
CA LEU A 116 -16.02 20.59 -0.52
C LEU A 116 -16.59 21.50 0.55
N PHE A 117 -15.85 22.52 1.01
CA PHE A 117 -16.37 23.47 1.99
C PHE A 117 -17.58 24.25 1.45
N GLN A 118 -17.61 24.58 0.16
CA GLN A 118 -18.76 25.27 -0.47
C GLN A 118 -20.03 24.41 -0.46
N VAL A 119 -19.91 23.09 -0.70
CA VAL A 119 -21.08 22.20 -0.69
C VAL A 119 -21.47 21.72 0.72
N MET A 120 -20.57 21.81 1.72
CA MET A 120 -20.83 21.34 3.09
C MET A 120 -21.97 22.06 3.79
N SER A 121 -22.22 23.34 3.49
CA SER A 121 -23.30 24.14 4.08
C SER A 121 -24.69 23.55 3.83
N ALA A 122 -24.87 22.78 2.75
CA ALA A 122 -26.12 22.13 2.39
C ALA A 122 -26.32 20.75 3.05
N HIS A 123 -25.40 20.32 3.93
CA HIS A 123 -25.39 18.99 4.50
C HIS A 123 -25.25 19.01 6.02
N THR A 124 -25.82 18.00 6.70
CA THR A 124 -25.68 17.79 8.15
C THR A 124 -24.53 16.82 8.47
N LYS A 125 -24.14 16.72 9.73
CA LYS A 125 -23.11 15.79 10.19
C LYS A 125 -23.45 14.32 9.95
N GLU A 126 -24.75 13.98 9.85
CA GLU A 126 -25.26 12.63 9.58
C GLU A 126 -25.33 12.31 8.08
N THR A 127 -25.11 13.29 7.21
CA THR A 127 -25.20 13.08 5.75
C THR A 127 -24.16 12.07 5.29
N LYS A 128 -24.61 11.06 4.55
CA LYS A 128 -23.73 10.04 3.99
C LYS A 128 -22.76 10.65 2.98
N PRO A 129 -21.47 10.29 3.01
CA PRO A 129 -20.45 10.83 2.10
C PRO A 129 -20.81 10.74 0.62
N GLU A 130 -21.55 9.69 0.20
CA GLU A 130 -21.97 9.48 -1.17
C GLU A 130 -22.92 10.58 -1.68
N LYS A 131 -23.77 11.09 -0.80
CA LYS A 131 -24.66 12.22 -1.14
C LYS A 131 -23.86 13.51 -1.34
N ILE A 132 -22.85 13.74 -0.50
CA ILE A 132 -21.97 14.92 -0.62
C ILE A 132 -21.12 14.80 -1.89
N LEU A 133 -20.60 13.61 -2.20
CA LEU A 133 -19.87 13.35 -3.45
C LEU A 133 -20.74 13.60 -4.68
N SER A 134 -21.99 13.16 -4.65
CA SER A 134 -22.95 13.41 -5.74
C SER A 134 -23.21 14.90 -5.89
N HIS A 135 -23.44 15.62 -4.79
CA HIS A 135 -23.62 17.07 -4.82
C HIS A 135 -22.38 17.79 -5.36
N TYR A 136 -21.17 17.42 -4.90
CA TYR A 136 -19.93 17.99 -5.41
C TYR A 136 -19.77 17.76 -6.93
N ARG A 137 -20.01 16.53 -7.42
CA ARG A 137 -19.92 16.20 -8.85
C ARG A 137 -20.90 16.98 -9.70
N ASN A 138 -22.11 17.18 -9.19
CA ASN A 138 -23.13 17.95 -9.91
C ASN A 138 -22.77 19.44 -9.95
N THR A 139 -22.18 19.97 -8.88
CA THR A 139 -21.77 21.38 -8.79
C THR A 139 -20.48 21.65 -9.58
N TYR A 140 -19.54 20.70 -9.58
CA TYR A 140 -18.22 20.82 -10.19
C TYR A 140 -17.90 19.59 -11.08
N PRO A 141 -18.58 19.42 -12.22
CA PRO A 141 -18.44 18.21 -13.05
C PRO A 141 -17.05 18.01 -13.63
N ASN A 142 -16.33 19.09 -13.92
CA ASN A 142 -15.00 19.07 -14.54
C ASN A 142 -13.85 19.22 -13.53
N ALA A 143 -14.16 19.39 -12.25
CA ALA A 143 -13.14 19.56 -11.21
C ALA A 143 -12.45 18.25 -10.83
N PRO A 144 -11.25 18.32 -10.24
CA PRO A 144 -10.62 17.15 -9.59
C PRO A 144 -11.58 16.52 -8.57
N GLN A 145 -11.70 15.19 -8.58
CA GLN A 145 -12.71 14.50 -7.78
C GLN A 145 -12.22 14.18 -6.37
N PRO A 146 -12.99 14.50 -5.32
CA PRO A 146 -12.63 14.16 -3.95
C PRO A 146 -12.79 12.66 -3.69
N THR A 147 -11.94 12.14 -2.82
CA THR A 147 -12.13 10.81 -2.25
C THR A 147 -13.17 10.85 -1.12
N SER A 148 -13.82 9.72 -0.84
CA SER A 148 -14.72 9.60 0.30
C SER A 148 -14.03 9.89 1.64
N GLY A 149 -12.72 9.64 1.75
CA GLY A 149 -11.89 10.00 2.90
C GLY A 149 -11.78 11.51 3.10
N MET A 150 -11.55 12.26 2.02
CA MET A 150 -11.52 13.73 2.05
C MET A 150 -12.88 14.29 2.48
N VAL A 151 -13.98 13.78 1.92
CA VAL A 151 -15.33 14.23 2.30
C VAL A 151 -15.56 14.08 3.79
N ARG A 152 -15.20 12.94 4.39
CA ARG A 152 -15.38 12.71 5.84
C ARG A 152 -14.48 13.59 6.71
N ALA A 153 -13.23 13.78 6.27
CA ALA A 153 -12.34 14.69 6.97
C ALA A 153 -12.91 16.11 6.98
N HIS A 154 -13.43 16.59 5.84
CA HIS A 154 -14.04 17.91 5.73
C HIS A 154 -15.37 18.00 6.50
N LEU A 155 -16.19 16.94 6.49
CA LEU A 155 -17.43 16.89 7.28
C LEU A 155 -17.14 17.07 8.78
N ARG A 156 -16.09 16.41 9.31
CA ARG A 156 -15.64 16.61 10.69
C ARG A 156 -15.16 18.02 10.95
N ARG A 157 -14.35 18.58 10.05
CA ARG A 157 -13.82 19.94 10.18
C ARG A 157 -14.95 20.97 10.19
N TYR A 158 -15.91 20.84 9.28
CA TYR A 158 -17.03 21.74 9.15
C TYR A 158 -17.97 21.69 10.36
N HIS A 159 -18.48 20.50 10.71
CA HIS A 159 -19.54 20.37 11.73
C HIS A 159 -19.06 20.18 13.16
N LEU A 160 -17.84 19.59 13.37
CA LEU A 160 -17.35 19.34 14.72
C LEU A 160 -16.33 20.38 15.19
N LYS A 161 -15.58 21.01 14.26
CA LYS A 161 -14.58 22.02 14.58
C LYS A 161 -15.00 23.43 14.21
N GLY A 162 -16.15 23.61 13.57
CA GLY A 162 -16.62 24.92 13.11
C GLY A 162 -15.74 25.55 12.03
N GLU A 163 -14.95 24.75 11.31
CA GLU A 163 -14.10 25.26 10.23
C GLU A 163 -14.94 25.44 8.96
N HIS A 164 -15.05 26.67 8.46
CA HIS A 164 -15.84 26.97 7.25
C HIS A 164 -14.96 27.34 6.04
N LYS A 165 -13.65 27.29 6.17
CA LYS A 165 -12.69 27.60 5.10
C LYS A 165 -11.69 26.46 4.91
N ALA A 166 -11.28 26.24 3.66
CA ALA A 166 -10.20 25.32 3.36
C ALA A 166 -8.87 25.84 3.94
N SER A 167 -8.15 24.99 4.65
CA SER A 167 -6.79 25.32 5.07
C SER A 167 -5.85 25.21 3.87
N LEU A 168 -4.84 26.08 3.84
CA LEU A 168 -3.79 26.01 2.83
C LEU A 168 -3.07 24.65 2.88
N PRO A 169 -2.59 24.14 1.73
CA PRO A 169 -1.77 22.95 1.69
C PRO A 169 -0.46 23.13 2.46
N GLY A 170 0.08 22.05 2.96
CA GLY A 170 1.43 22.05 3.53
C GLY A 170 2.50 22.18 2.46
N VAL A 171 3.60 22.84 2.80
CA VAL A 171 4.78 22.98 1.94
C VAL A 171 5.46 21.61 1.78
N SER A 172 5.82 21.27 0.55
CA SER A 172 6.50 20.00 0.22
C SER A 172 7.98 20.00 0.62
N ALA A 173 8.65 21.14 0.54
CA ALA A 173 10.06 21.36 0.90
C ALA A 173 11.01 20.27 0.37
N LYS A 174 10.94 19.98 -0.93
CA LYS A 174 11.78 18.97 -1.59
C LYS A 174 12.30 19.48 -2.93
N LEU A 175 13.52 19.04 -3.29
CA LEU A 175 14.06 19.18 -4.62
C LEU A 175 13.78 17.89 -5.39
N ASN A 176 12.98 18.00 -6.44
CA ASN A 176 12.72 16.90 -7.35
C ASN A 176 13.68 17.02 -8.53
N LEU A 177 14.75 16.25 -8.53
CA LEU A 177 15.76 16.26 -9.59
C LEU A 177 15.24 15.70 -10.92
N ALA A 178 13.95 15.35 -10.98
CA ALA A 178 13.33 14.69 -12.14
C ALA A 178 12.96 15.61 -13.29
N VAL A 179 13.00 16.94 -13.14
CA VAL A 179 12.18 17.82 -13.97
C VAL A 179 12.84 18.29 -15.28
N CYS A 180 14.12 18.01 -15.53
CA CYS A 180 14.74 18.50 -16.78
C CYS A 180 15.53 17.47 -17.57
N ASP A 181 15.09 17.21 -18.81
CA ASP A 181 15.83 16.45 -19.84
C ASP A 181 16.79 17.31 -20.66
N THR A 182 16.77 18.62 -20.50
CA THR A 182 17.61 19.55 -21.26
C THR A 182 18.92 19.84 -20.54
N HIS A 183 19.99 19.84 -21.23
CA HIS A 183 21.43 20.12 -21.01
C HIS A 183 21.99 20.40 -19.59
N PHE A 184 21.16 20.60 -18.56
CA PHE A 184 21.56 20.98 -17.20
C PHE A 184 20.89 20.14 -16.09
N ALA A 185 20.20 19.07 -16.42
CA ALA A 185 19.57 18.22 -15.41
C ALA A 185 20.61 17.42 -14.65
N PRO A 186 20.50 17.29 -13.33
CA PRO A 186 21.31 16.34 -12.60
C PRO A 186 21.01 14.94 -13.15
N LYS A 187 22.05 14.34 -13.74
CA LYS A 187 21.98 12.96 -14.21
C LYS A 187 22.25 12.07 -13.02
N ALA A 188 21.34 11.16 -12.76
CA ALA A 188 21.64 10.01 -11.92
C ALA A 188 22.06 8.86 -12.84
N SER A 189 23.25 8.33 -12.64
CA SER A 189 23.77 7.17 -13.36
C SER A 189 24.36 6.17 -12.37
N ARG A 190 24.51 4.93 -12.80
CA ARG A 190 25.31 3.98 -12.05
C ARG A 190 26.79 4.26 -12.29
N ASP A 191 27.61 3.92 -11.31
CA ASP A 191 29.05 3.83 -11.49
C ASP A 191 29.34 2.56 -12.32
N ASP A 192 30.16 2.70 -13.37
CA ASP A 192 30.52 1.57 -14.23
C ASP A 192 31.34 0.51 -13.48
N ASN A 193 32.08 0.92 -12.43
CA ASN A 193 32.91 0.03 -11.63
C ASN A 193 32.17 -0.64 -10.46
N ASP A 194 31.15 0.02 -9.92
CA ASP A 194 30.33 -0.51 -8.81
C ASP A 194 28.85 -0.15 -9.03
N PRO A 195 28.04 -1.09 -9.52
CA PRO A 195 26.64 -0.82 -9.84
C PRO A 195 25.77 -0.47 -8.61
N LEU A 196 26.27 -0.62 -7.40
CA LEU A 196 25.60 -0.17 -6.18
C LEU A 196 25.85 1.31 -5.88
N ASN A 197 26.84 1.92 -6.51
CA ASN A 197 27.10 3.34 -6.42
C ASN A 197 26.27 4.11 -7.46
N ILE A 198 25.47 5.04 -6.97
CA ILE A 198 24.69 5.96 -7.80
C ILE A 198 25.37 7.30 -7.80
N ILE A 199 25.84 7.72 -8.96
CA ILE A 199 26.43 9.03 -9.18
C ILE A 199 25.31 9.99 -9.54
N VAL A 200 25.12 11.02 -8.73
CA VAL A 200 24.17 12.09 -8.98
C VAL A 200 24.93 13.37 -9.22
N GLN A 201 24.78 13.94 -10.39
CA GLN A 201 25.36 15.24 -10.69
C GLN A 201 24.40 16.33 -10.19
N VAL A 202 24.87 17.19 -9.33
CA VAL A 202 24.11 18.34 -8.79
C VAL A 202 24.83 19.63 -9.08
N LYS A 203 24.07 20.67 -9.37
CA LYS A 203 24.57 22.01 -9.50
C LYS A 203 24.08 22.83 -8.32
N THR A 204 25.00 23.40 -7.56
CA THR A 204 24.68 24.17 -6.37
C THR A 204 25.18 25.62 -6.51
N PRO A 205 24.77 26.55 -5.63
CA PRO A 205 25.22 27.94 -5.70
C PRO A 205 26.74 28.11 -5.73
N ASN A 206 27.45 27.36 -4.90
CA ASN A 206 28.90 27.46 -4.76
C ASN A 206 29.69 26.52 -5.67
N HIS A 207 29.03 25.49 -6.23
CA HIS A 207 29.66 24.49 -7.09
C HIS A 207 28.96 24.45 -8.48
N LYS A 208 29.70 24.67 -9.54
CA LYS A 208 29.13 24.70 -10.91
C LYS A 208 28.45 23.37 -11.28
N LEU A 209 29.13 22.28 -11.04
CA LEU A 209 28.60 20.92 -11.22
C LEU A 209 29.42 19.99 -10.34
N THR A 210 28.76 19.30 -9.43
CA THR A 210 29.42 18.40 -8.48
C THR A 210 28.82 17.02 -8.60
N LYS A 211 29.65 15.99 -8.57
CA LYS A 211 29.23 14.61 -8.50
C LYS A 211 29.15 14.21 -7.02
N ILE A 212 27.98 13.74 -6.62
CA ILE A 212 27.79 13.07 -5.34
C ILE A 212 27.53 11.58 -5.56
N CYS A 213 28.07 10.75 -4.71
CA CYS A 213 27.90 9.31 -4.78
C CYS A 213 27.02 8.84 -3.61
N LEU A 214 26.01 8.07 -3.95
CA LEU A 214 25.05 7.47 -3.03
C LEU A 214 25.15 5.95 -3.13
N ARG A 215 25.64 5.30 -2.08
CA ARG A 215 25.76 3.85 -2.06
C ARG A 215 24.42 3.18 -1.76
N LEU A 216 23.96 2.28 -2.64
CA LEU A 216 22.80 1.42 -2.40
C LEU A 216 23.14 0.29 -1.40
N PRO A 217 22.14 -0.36 -0.77
CA PRO A 217 22.39 -1.52 0.10
C PRO A 217 23.03 -2.69 -0.68
N ASP A 218 23.98 -3.36 -0.04
CA ASP A 218 24.66 -4.53 -0.61
C ASP A 218 23.78 -5.81 -0.64
N ASP A 219 22.72 -5.82 0.14
CA ASP A 219 21.91 -6.99 0.46
C ASP A 219 20.96 -7.40 -0.67
N ASN A 220 21.00 -6.74 -1.82
CA ASN A 220 20.10 -7.08 -2.93
C ASN A 220 20.70 -6.79 -4.31
N GLU A 221 21.06 -7.84 -5.04
CA GLU A 221 21.40 -7.75 -6.46
C GLU A 221 20.37 -6.96 -7.31
N ARG A 222 19.13 -6.91 -6.86
CA ARG A 222 18.04 -6.19 -7.53
C ARG A 222 18.33 -4.69 -7.70
N PHE A 223 18.94 -4.04 -6.69
CA PHE A 223 19.29 -2.62 -6.81
C PHE A 223 20.41 -2.39 -7.81
N GLY A 224 21.23 -3.40 -8.07
CA GLY A 224 22.27 -3.35 -9.11
C GLY A 224 21.75 -3.41 -10.55
N LYS A 225 20.51 -3.80 -10.80
CA LYS A 225 20.02 -4.12 -12.16
C LYS A 225 18.99 -3.14 -12.73
N GLY A 226 18.16 -2.46 -11.97
CA GLY A 226 17.08 -1.61 -12.48
C GLY A 226 17.57 -0.29 -13.11
N LYS A 227 16.75 0.34 -13.94
CA LYS A 227 16.96 1.69 -14.45
C LYS A 227 16.78 2.68 -13.31
N ILE A 228 17.79 3.55 -13.09
CA ILE A 228 17.69 4.56 -12.05
C ILE A 228 16.71 5.64 -12.48
N CYS A 229 15.70 5.86 -11.62
CA CYS A 229 14.86 7.02 -11.69
C CYS A 229 15.55 8.21 -11.02
N ARG A 230 15.12 9.40 -11.35
CA ARG A 230 15.73 10.62 -10.82
C ARG A 230 15.50 10.74 -9.32
N PRO A 231 16.55 11.00 -8.52
CA PRO A 231 16.43 11.11 -7.07
C PRO A 231 15.62 12.33 -6.66
N THR A 232 15.00 12.21 -5.47
CA THR A 232 14.40 13.35 -4.77
C THR A 232 15.23 13.66 -3.54
N ILE A 233 15.56 14.93 -3.32
CA ILE A 233 16.27 15.39 -2.13
C ILE A 233 15.31 16.16 -1.24
N ARG A 234 15.30 15.86 0.05
CA ARG A 234 14.48 16.56 1.04
C ARG A 234 15.17 16.59 2.40
N LEU A 235 14.72 17.46 3.28
CA LEU A 235 15.09 17.40 4.70
C LEU A 235 14.07 16.56 5.48
N ASN A 236 14.53 15.71 6.37
CA ASN A 236 13.67 15.01 7.31
C ASN A 236 13.28 15.94 8.48
N ASN A 237 12.43 15.45 9.39
CA ASN A 237 11.97 16.21 10.55
C ASN A 237 13.09 16.59 11.55
N LYS A 238 14.31 16.07 11.34
CA LYS A 238 15.50 16.39 12.14
C LYS A 238 16.45 17.37 11.42
N GLY A 239 16.04 17.90 10.27
CA GLY A 239 16.88 18.74 9.42
C GLY A 239 17.98 17.99 8.66
N GLN A 240 18.00 16.67 8.70
CA GLN A 240 18.99 15.87 7.99
C GLN A 240 18.57 15.69 6.52
N MET A 241 19.54 15.76 5.63
CA MET A 241 19.34 15.53 4.20
C MET A 241 18.99 14.07 3.94
N VAL A 242 18.05 13.88 3.04
CA VAL A 242 17.53 12.56 2.66
C VAL A 242 17.42 12.49 1.14
N PHE A 243 17.99 11.46 0.57
CA PHE A 243 17.91 11.12 -0.84
C PHE A 243 16.97 9.93 -1.00
N ASP A 244 15.86 10.13 -1.69
CA ASP A 244 14.96 9.06 -2.08
C ASP A 244 15.28 8.68 -3.55
N ILE A 245 15.79 7.46 -3.75
CA ILE A 245 16.22 6.93 -5.04
C ILE A 245 15.24 5.82 -5.42
N ALA A 246 14.60 5.95 -6.57
CA ALA A 246 13.79 4.87 -7.13
C ALA A 246 14.54 4.20 -8.28
N THR A 247 14.40 2.88 -8.39
CA THR A 247 14.84 2.06 -9.52
C THR A 247 13.64 1.44 -10.20
N GLU A 248 13.54 1.57 -11.51
CA GLU A 248 12.52 0.95 -12.35
C GLU A 248 13.04 -0.39 -12.86
N HIS A 249 12.22 -1.41 -12.77
CA HIS A 249 12.52 -2.77 -13.21
C HIS A 249 11.41 -3.24 -14.13
N ASP A 250 11.81 -3.89 -15.21
CA ASP A 250 10.92 -4.67 -16.05
C ASP A 250 11.11 -6.15 -15.72
N ILE A 251 10.02 -6.87 -15.50
CA ILE A 251 10.03 -8.31 -15.24
C ILE A 251 8.99 -8.99 -16.12
N ASP A 252 9.35 -10.14 -16.66
CA ASP A 252 8.41 -10.93 -17.45
C ASP A 252 7.26 -11.40 -16.59
N GLU A 253 6.07 -11.28 -17.14
CA GLU A 253 4.86 -11.74 -16.48
C GLU A 253 4.83 -13.26 -16.45
N ARG A 254 4.62 -13.82 -15.26
CA ARG A 254 4.42 -15.26 -15.10
C ARG A 254 3.08 -15.68 -15.71
N GLN A 255 3.14 -16.67 -16.58
CA GLN A 255 1.95 -17.22 -17.23
C GLN A 255 1.39 -18.35 -16.36
N THR A 256 0.43 -18.01 -15.53
CA THR A 256 -0.25 -18.96 -14.64
C THR A 256 -1.75 -18.70 -14.58
N ASN A 257 -2.54 -19.76 -14.42
CA ASN A 257 -3.98 -19.68 -14.20
C ASN A 257 -4.35 -19.87 -12.72
N LYS A 258 -3.36 -20.14 -11.87
CA LYS A 258 -3.57 -20.32 -10.43
C LYS A 258 -3.81 -18.99 -9.75
N VAL A 259 -4.71 -18.97 -8.78
CA VAL A 259 -5.07 -17.77 -8.05
C VAL A 259 -5.15 -18.03 -6.56
N VAL A 260 -4.48 -17.19 -5.80
CA VAL A 260 -4.62 -17.08 -4.34
C VAL A 260 -5.64 -15.99 -4.04
N GLY A 261 -6.82 -16.37 -3.59
CA GLY A 261 -7.82 -15.42 -3.10
C GLY A 261 -7.58 -15.10 -1.64
N VAL A 262 -7.60 -13.83 -1.30
CA VAL A 262 -7.27 -13.33 0.04
C VAL A 262 -8.41 -12.52 0.63
N ASP A 263 -8.89 -12.92 1.78
CA ASP A 263 -9.80 -12.15 2.64
C ASP A 263 -9.00 -11.46 3.75
N LEU A 264 -9.07 -10.13 3.80
CA LEU A 264 -8.36 -9.30 4.79
C LEU A 264 -9.29 -8.92 5.94
N GLY A 265 -8.93 -9.30 7.16
CA GLY A 265 -9.74 -9.07 8.36
C GLY A 265 -9.00 -8.42 9.52
N LYS A 266 -9.74 -8.03 10.55
CA LYS A 266 -9.18 -7.47 11.80
C LYS A 266 -8.82 -8.55 12.82
N VAL A 267 -9.63 -9.61 12.90
CA VAL A 267 -9.47 -10.69 13.88
C VAL A 267 -8.48 -11.70 13.36
N GLU A 268 -8.71 -12.16 12.16
CA GLU A 268 -7.74 -12.89 11.36
C GLU A 268 -7.16 -11.92 10.33
N PRO A 269 -5.86 -11.55 10.40
CA PRO A 269 -5.26 -10.55 9.53
C PRO A 269 -5.45 -10.85 8.05
N PHE A 270 -5.36 -12.13 7.68
CA PHE A 270 -5.79 -12.62 6.39
C PHE A 270 -6.12 -14.12 6.45
N VAL A 271 -7.00 -14.54 5.55
CA VAL A 271 -7.20 -15.93 5.16
C VAL A 271 -7.00 -16.01 3.65
N ALA A 272 -6.13 -16.90 3.21
CA ALA A 272 -5.84 -17.09 1.80
C ALA A 272 -6.15 -18.52 1.36
N THR A 273 -6.67 -18.70 0.15
CA THR A 273 -6.92 -20.03 -0.43
C THR A 273 -6.49 -20.05 -1.88
N LEU A 274 -5.63 -21.00 -2.23
CA LEU A 274 -5.23 -21.26 -3.61
C LEU A 274 -6.33 -22.01 -4.34
N ILE A 275 -6.64 -21.56 -5.54
CA ILE A 275 -7.44 -22.28 -6.52
C ILE A 275 -6.60 -22.47 -7.78
N ASP A 276 -6.48 -23.72 -8.19
CA ASP A 276 -5.92 -24.10 -9.48
C ASP A 276 -7.09 -24.58 -10.37
N PRO A 277 -7.46 -23.80 -11.39
CA PRO A 277 -8.58 -24.15 -12.26
C PRO A 277 -8.34 -25.40 -13.12
N GLU A 278 -7.08 -25.67 -13.49
CA GLU A 278 -6.73 -26.77 -14.38
C GLU A 278 -6.72 -28.11 -13.66
N SER A 279 -6.03 -28.20 -12.54
CA SER A 279 -6.05 -29.39 -11.69
C SER A 279 -7.31 -29.49 -10.83
N ASN A 280 -8.10 -28.43 -10.80
CA ASN A 280 -9.26 -28.30 -9.93
C ASN A 280 -8.91 -28.45 -8.44
N HIS A 281 -7.68 -28.11 -8.10
CA HIS A 281 -7.16 -28.20 -6.76
C HIS A 281 -7.58 -26.97 -5.94
N ARG A 282 -7.93 -27.24 -4.67
CA ARG A 282 -8.12 -26.20 -3.64
C ARG A 282 -7.22 -26.54 -2.49
N SER A 283 -6.39 -25.58 -2.12
CA SER A 283 -5.55 -25.77 -0.95
C SER A 283 -6.37 -25.80 0.35
N ALA A 284 -5.75 -26.31 1.41
CA ALA A 284 -6.12 -25.92 2.75
C ALA A 284 -5.98 -24.38 2.88
N PRO A 285 -6.73 -23.74 3.80
CA PRO A 285 -6.59 -22.31 3.99
C PRO A 285 -5.23 -21.98 4.61
N TYR A 286 -4.62 -20.94 4.08
CA TYR A 286 -3.42 -20.33 4.66
C TYR A 286 -3.85 -19.23 5.64
N HIS A 287 -3.22 -19.22 6.81
CA HIS A 287 -3.39 -18.22 7.84
C HIS A 287 -2.05 -17.55 8.13
N THR A 288 -2.08 -16.41 8.81
CA THR A 288 -0.82 -15.77 9.21
C THR A 288 -0.06 -16.63 10.22
N ASN A 289 1.22 -16.87 9.95
CA ASN A 289 2.11 -17.56 10.87
C ASN A 289 2.49 -16.69 12.09
N TYR A 290 2.27 -15.37 12.00
CA TYR A 290 2.67 -14.39 13.03
C TYR A 290 1.48 -13.82 13.81
N LYS A 291 0.41 -14.58 14.00
CA LYS A 291 -0.81 -14.14 14.69
C LYS A 291 -0.54 -13.49 16.05
N ARG A 292 0.33 -14.12 16.86
CA ARG A 292 0.72 -13.60 18.19
C ARG A 292 1.47 -12.28 18.09
N ARG A 293 2.47 -12.19 17.18
CA ARG A 293 3.26 -10.97 16.93
C ARG A 293 2.37 -9.84 16.39
N LEU A 294 1.53 -10.11 15.39
CA LEU A 294 0.60 -9.13 14.84
C LEU A 294 -0.40 -8.66 15.89
N GLY A 295 -0.92 -9.54 16.73
CA GLY A 295 -1.80 -9.17 17.85
C GLY A 295 -1.12 -8.22 18.84
N SER A 296 0.16 -8.43 19.16
CA SER A 296 0.96 -7.54 20.01
C SER A 296 1.18 -6.17 19.34
N LEU A 297 1.51 -6.14 18.05
CA LEU A 297 1.70 -4.91 17.28
C LEU A 297 0.40 -4.09 17.20
N VAL A 298 -0.74 -4.74 16.96
CA VAL A 298 -2.06 -4.07 16.92
C VAL A 298 -2.41 -3.45 18.26
N LYS A 299 -2.15 -4.16 19.38
CA LYS A 299 -2.34 -3.62 20.74
C LYS A 299 -1.42 -2.42 21.00
N ALA A 300 -0.14 -2.54 20.60
CA ALA A 300 0.85 -1.48 20.78
C ALA A 300 0.52 -0.24 19.94
N GLU A 301 0.07 -0.40 18.70
CA GLU A 301 -0.38 0.67 17.83
C GLU A 301 -1.58 1.41 18.41
N LYS A 302 -2.60 0.65 18.88
CA LYS A 302 -3.78 1.21 19.52
C LYS A 302 -3.41 2.04 20.75
N LYS A 303 -2.59 1.48 21.67
CA LYS A 303 -2.15 2.18 22.89
C LYS A 303 -1.45 3.52 22.56
N ARG A 304 -0.59 3.54 21.54
CA ARG A 304 0.11 4.77 21.14
C ARG A 304 -0.83 5.80 20.51
N ARG A 305 -1.77 5.36 19.71
CA ARG A 305 -2.76 6.25 19.10
C ARG A 305 -3.67 6.87 20.15
N ASP A 306 -4.16 6.07 21.08
CA ASP A 306 -5.01 6.54 22.16
C ASP A 306 -4.24 7.54 23.06
N LEU A 307 -2.95 7.27 23.34
CA LEU A 307 -2.07 8.21 24.05
C LEU A 307 -1.86 9.51 23.27
N SER A 308 -1.63 9.43 21.96
CA SER A 308 -1.49 10.64 21.12
C SER A 308 -2.76 11.50 21.12
N ALA A 309 -3.93 10.86 21.03
CA ALA A 309 -5.20 11.57 21.11
C ALA A 309 -5.40 12.28 22.45
N TYR A 310 -5.09 11.60 23.56
CA TYR A 310 -5.12 12.17 24.90
C TYR A 310 -4.18 13.37 25.05
N LEU A 311 -2.95 13.26 24.55
CA LEU A 311 -1.99 14.37 24.61
C LEU A 311 -2.46 15.60 23.80
N TYR A 312 -3.08 15.40 22.64
CA TYR A 312 -3.68 16.51 21.89
C TYR A 312 -4.84 17.17 22.64
N GLU A 313 -5.71 16.38 23.25
CA GLU A 313 -6.80 16.90 24.07
C GLU A 313 -6.29 17.72 25.27
N ARG A 314 -5.27 17.22 25.99
CA ARG A 314 -4.61 17.93 27.08
C ARG A 314 -3.94 19.22 26.59
N ALA A 315 -3.31 19.22 25.43
CA ALA A 315 -2.73 20.40 24.83
C ALA A 315 -3.78 21.48 24.52
N GLU A 316 -4.96 21.05 24.06
CA GLU A 316 -6.08 21.97 23.80
C GLU A 316 -6.58 22.62 25.09
N VAL A 317 -6.74 21.84 26.16
CA VAL A 317 -7.10 22.37 27.49
C VAL A 317 -6.03 23.37 28.00
N CYS A 318 -4.74 23.05 27.87
CA CYS A 318 -3.67 23.99 28.25
C CYS A 318 -3.73 25.30 27.46
N SER A 319 -4.03 25.22 26.14
CA SER A 319 -4.19 26.42 25.30
C SER A 319 -5.37 27.30 25.76
N ILE A 320 -6.50 26.71 26.12
CA ILE A 320 -7.66 27.43 26.65
C ILE A 320 -7.30 28.18 27.96
N HIS A 321 -6.42 27.60 28.78
CA HIS A 321 -5.95 28.23 30.02
C HIS A 321 -4.69 29.09 29.84
N ASN A 322 -4.38 29.55 28.62
CA ASN A 322 -3.23 30.41 28.28
C ASN A 322 -1.85 29.82 28.65
N ARG A 323 -1.73 28.49 28.82
CA ARG A 323 -0.46 27.79 29.06
C ARG A 323 0.16 27.32 27.74
N THR A 324 0.53 28.28 26.88
CA THR A 324 0.95 28.04 25.49
C THR A 324 2.18 27.14 25.40
N ASP A 325 3.22 27.40 26.19
CA ASP A 325 4.47 26.61 26.15
C ASP A 325 4.22 25.15 26.52
N HIS A 326 3.41 24.91 27.55
CA HIS A 326 3.05 23.55 27.94
C HIS A 326 2.20 22.85 26.88
N ALA A 327 1.29 23.59 26.23
CA ALA A 327 0.51 23.07 25.12
C ALA A 327 1.40 22.63 23.95
N ASP A 328 2.44 23.40 23.63
CA ASP A 328 3.36 23.06 22.53
C ASP A 328 4.26 21.86 22.83
N VAL A 329 4.70 21.71 24.07
CA VAL A 329 5.39 20.50 24.54
C VAL A 329 4.50 19.27 24.38
N LEU A 330 3.23 19.34 24.83
CA LEU A 330 2.27 18.25 24.69
C LEU A 330 1.97 17.93 23.22
N ARG A 331 1.83 18.93 22.34
CA ARG A 331 1.64 18.74 20.90
C ARG A 331 2.84 18.04 20.24
N THR A 332 4.05 18.43 20.66
CA THR A 332 5.30 17.84 20.17
C THR A 332 5.38 16.36 20.57
N GLU A 333 5.09 16.04 21.83
CA GLU A 333 5.06 14.66 22.30
C GLU A 333 3.94 13.85 21.60
N ALA A 334 2.75 14.44 21.43
CA ALA A 334 1.65 13.81 20.68
C ALA A 334 2.07 13.43 19.25
N LYS A 335 2.77 14.34 18.54
CA LYS A 335 3.32 14.07 17.19
C LYS A 335 4.34 12.92 17.23
N ARG A 336 5.23 12.89 18.24
CA ARG A 336 6.24 11.85 18.42
C ARG A 336 5.60 10.47 18.63
N VAL A 337 4.57 10.39 19.49
CA VAL A 337 3.81 9.17 19.78
C VAL A 337 3.02 8.71 18.56
N SER A 338 2.38 9.63 17.85
CA SER A 338 1.66 9.35 16.60
C SER A 338 2.58 8.78 15.51
N ALA A 339 3.78 9.34 15.35
CA ALA A 339 4.77 8.81 14.41
C ALA A 339 5.20 7.38 14.74
N LYS A 340 5.29 7.02 16.03
CA LYS A 340 5.54 5.63 16.45
C LYS A 340 4.36 4.71 16.12
N ALA A 341 3.12 5.17 16.32
CA ALA A 341 1.93 4.40 15.93
C ALA A 341 1.89 4.13 14.42
N THR A 342 2.21 5.15 13.62
CA THR A 342 2.29 5.03 12.16
C THR A 342 3.35 4.01 11.73
N ARG A 343 4.54 4.00 12.33
CA ARG A 343 5.58 3.00 12.04
C ARG A 343 5.12 1.58 12.33
N ILE A 344 4.46 1.35 13.46
CA ILE A 344 3.90 0.03 13.80
C ILE A 344 2.82 -0.38 12.78
N LYS A 345 1.98 0.55 12.36
CA LYS A 345 0.98 0.31 11.31
C LYS A 345 1.65 -0.14 10.00
N HIS A 346 2.74 0.51 9.59
CA HIS A 346 3.53 0.10 8.43
C HIS A 346 4.15 -1.29 8.59
N GLU A 347 4.67 -1.62 9.78
CA GLU A 347 5.20 -2.95 10.08
C GLU A 347 4.11 -4.04 9.96
N ILE A 348 2.92 -3.79 10.51
CA ILE A 348 1.77 -4.70 10.37
C ILE A 348 1.45 -4.93 8.89
N SER A 349 1.34 -3.86 8.11
CA SER A 349 1.02 -3.93 6.68
C SER A 349 2.10 -4.69 5.90
N GLN A 350 3.36 -4.47 6.22
CA GLN A 350 4.49 -5.16 5.61
C GLN A 350 4.50 -6.66 5.92
N CYS A 351 4.30 -7.02 7.19
CA CYS A 351 4.26 -8.43 7.61
C CYS A 351 3.15 -9.21 6.91
N ILE A 352 1.96 -8.61 6.76
CA ILE A 352 0.83 -9.25 6.09
C ILE A 352 1.11 -9.39 4.59
N ALA A 353 1.55 -8.31 3.94
CA ALA A 353 1.83 -8.32 2.51
C ALA A 353 2.91 -9.34 2.14
N SER A 354 4.01 -9.40 2.90
CA SER A 354 5.11 -10.33 2.64
C SER A 354 4.66 -11.79 2.69
N GLN A 355 3.82 -12.18 3.68
CA GLN A 355 3.32 -13.55 3.78
C GLN A 355 2.39 -13.94 2.63
N ILE A 356 1.51 -13.00 2.22
CA ILE A 356 0.60 -13.25 1.09
C ILE A 356 1.38 -13.42 -0.20
N VAL A 357 2.39 -12.59 -0.42
CA VAL A 357 3.24 -12.68 -1.62
C VAL A 357 4.08 -13.96 -1.60
N GLU A 358 4.62 -14.35 -0.45
CA GLU A 358 5.34 -15.63 -0.30
C GLU A 358 4.44 -16.83 -0.63
N ILE A 359 3.18 -16.82 -0.22
CA ILE A 359 2.22 -17.86 -0.58
C ILE A 359 1.98 -17.87 -2.09
N ALA A 360 1.81 -16.70 -2.71
CA ALA A 360 1.57 -16.56 -4.12
C ALA A 360 2.79 -17.03 -4.95
N ASP A 361 3.98 -16.62 -4.57
CA ASP A 361 5.24 -16.96 -5.24
C ASP A 361 5.52 -18.47 -5.18
N ARG A 362 5.42 -19.09 -3.99
CA ARG A 362 5.61 -20.54 -3.80
C ARG A 362 4.65 -21.40 -4.63
N ASN A 363 3.45 -20.91 -4.89
CA ASN A 363 2.43 -21.65 -5.62
C ASN A 363 2.37 -21.26 -7.09
N ASP A 364 3.23 -20.37 -7.54
CA ASP A 364 3.18 -19.77 -8.87
C ASP A 364 1.77 -19.32 -9.21
N ALA A 365 1.22 -18.41 -8.41
CA ALA A 365 -0.18 -18.02 -8.46
C ALA A 365 -0.35 -16.50 -8.41
N HIS A 366 -1.26 -15.97 -9.19
CA HIS A 366 -1.70 -14.58 -9.07
C HIS A 366 -2.47 -14.36 -7.76
N VAL A 367 -2.57 -13.11 -7.33
CA VAL A 367 -3.31 -12.74 -6.10
C VAL A 367 -4.64 -12.10 -6.47
N SER A 368 -5.70 -12.49 -5.77
CA SER A 368 -7.00 -11.83 -5.86
C SER A 368 -7.40 -11.22 -4.52
N LEU A 369 -7.82 -9.96 -4.55
CA LEU A 369 -8.23 -9.17 -3.40
C LEU A 369 -9.64 -8.60 -3.61
N GLU A 370 -10.35 -8.34 -2.52
CA GLU A 370 -11.56 -7.52 -2.61
C GLU A 370 -11.20 -6.05 -2.89
N ASN A 371 -12.00 -5.36 -3.69
CA ASN A 371 -11.89 -3.92 -3.81
C ASN A 371 -12.49 -3.24 -2.56
N LEU A 372 -11.63 -2.91 -1.61
CA LEU A 372 -11.98 -2.29 -0.33
C LEU A 372 -11.75 -0.78 -0.28
N SER A 373 -11.59 -0.13 -1.43
CA SER A 373 -11.33 1.33 -1.53
C SER A 373 -12.37 2.19 -0.78
N TRP A 374 -13.60 1.67 -0.60
CA TRP A 374 -14.66 2.32 0.15
C TRP A 374 -14.52 2.17 1.69
N LEU A 375 -13.80 1.16 2.20
CA LEU A 375 -13.63 0.94 3.64
C LEU A 375 -12.71 1.96 4.30
N ASP A 376 -11.65 2.37 3.62
CA ASP A 376 -10.74 3.40 4.12
C ASP A 376 -11.45 4.74 4.28
N ALA A 377 -12.40 4.98 3.41
CA ALA A 377 -13.30 6.09 3.52
C ALA A 377 -14.15 6.04 4.81
N GLN A 378 -14.32 4.91 5.49
CA GLN A 378 -15.06 4.81 6.77
C GLN A 378 -14.21 5.11 8.01
N GLY A 379 -12.98 5.61 7.87
CA GLY A 379 -12.10 5.88 9.00
C GLY A 379 -11.75 4.62 9.78
N GLY A 380 -11.73 3.49 9.10
CA GLY A 380 -11.39 2.19 9.67
C GLY A 380 -9.98 2.21 10.28
N ARG A 381 -9.86 1.70 11.53
CA ARG A 381 -8.56 1.63 12.23
C ARG A 381 -7.61 0.61 11.60
N TRP A 382 -8.11 -0.27 10.73
CA TRP A 382 -7.32 -1.31 10.07
C TRP A 382 -6.80 -0.83 8.71
N PRO A 383 -5.51 -1.02 8.39
CA PRO A 383 -4.88 -0.40 7.23
C PRO A 383 -5.13 -1.18 5.92
N HIS A 384 -6.39 -1.41 5.54
CA HIS A 384 -6.74 -2.19 4.34
C HIS A 384 -6.07 -1.68 3.05
N ALA A 385 -6.18 -0.39 2.75
CA ALA A 385 -5.59 0.18 1.54
C ALA A 385 -4.07 0.08 1.52
N GLU A 386 -3.43 0.31 2.66
CA GLU A 386 -1.99 0.21 2.75
C GLU A 386 -1.52 -1.24 2.54
N ILE A 387 -2.22 -2.22 3.14
CA ILE A 387 -1.93 -3.65 2.95
C ILE A 387 -2.11 -4.01 1.47
N GLN A 388 -3.23 -3.63 0.85
CA GLN A 388 -3.50 -3.90 -0.56
C GLN A 388 -2.44 -3.26 -1.47
N SER A 389 -2.11 -1.98 -1.26
CA SER A 389 -1.08 -1.29 -2.04
C SER A 389 0.29 -1.97 -1.92
N ARG A 390 0.65 -2.43 -0.72
CA ARG A 390 1.90 -3.18 -0.51
C ARG A 390 1.89 -4.54 -1.22
N ILE A 391 0.78 -5.27 -1.15
CA ILE A 391 0.62 -6.52 -1.90
C ILE A 391 0.79 -6.27 -3.39
N GLU A 392 0.08 -5.28 -3.96
CA GLU A 392 0.15 -4.92 -5.37
C GLU A 392 1.57 -4.58 -5.83
N ASN A 393 2.28 -3.78 -5.03
CA ASN A 393 3.64 -3.38 -5.37
C ASN A 393 4.64 -4.54 -5.21
N THR A 394 4.45 -5.39 -4.20
CA THR A 394 5.39 -6.49 -3.94
C THR A 394 5.18 -7.65 -4.92
N VAL A 395 3.93 -7.99 -5.26
CA VAL A 395 3.59 -9.06 -6.21
C VAL A 395 4.21 -8.82 -7.59
N LYS A 396 4.25 -7.55 -8.03
CA LYS A 396 4.86 -7.16 -9.31
C LYS A 396 6.34 -7.56 -9.42
N ARG A 397 7.08 -7.55 -8.30
CA ARG A 397 8.50 -7.95 -8.25
C ARG A 397 8.74 -9.41 -8.61
N TYR A 398 7.69 -10.22 -8.55
CA TYR A 398 7.71 -11.64 -8.88
C TYR A 398 7.07 -11.95 -10.23
N GLY A 399 6.75 -10.92 -11.03
CA GLY A 399 6.04 -11.10 -12.30
C GLY A 399 4.60 -11.58 -12.15
N LEU A 400 4.04 -11.49 -10.93
CA LEU A 400 2.68 -11.89 -10.64
C LEU A 400 1.73 -10.68 -10.68
N LYS A 401 0.44 -10.92 -10.88
CA LYS A 401 -0.61 -9.89 -10.93
C LYS A 401 -1.51 -9.91 -9.71
N VAL A 402 -2.10 -8.75 -9.44
CA VAL A 402 -3.20 -8.61 -8.48
C VAL A 402 -4.48 -8.26 -9.24
N VAL A 403 -5.52 -9.05 -9.02
CA VAL A 403 -6.88 -8.77 -9.53
C VAL A 403 -7.77 -8.34 -8.38
N LYS A 404 -8.36 -7.15 -8.48
CA LYS A 404 -9.36 -6.68 -7.51
C LYS A 404 -10.76 -7.09 -7.96
N VAL A 405 -11.46 -7.82 -7.11
CA VAL A 405 -12.84 -8.25 -7.34
C VAL A 405 -13.83 -7.43 -6.51
N GLY A 406 -15.05 -7.32 -7.00
CA GLY A 406 -16.09 -6.58 -6.26
C GLY A 406 -16.37 -7.22 -4.89
N ALA A 407 -16.31 -6.40 -3.83
CA ALA A 407 -16.53 -6.85 -2.45
C ALA A 407 -17.99 -7.18 -2.09
N LYS A 408 -18.94 -6.84 -2.97
CA LYS A 408 -20.37 -7.06 -2.70
C LYS A 408 -20.66 -8.55 -2.56
N ALA A 409 -21.15 -8.94 -1.38
CA ALA A 409 -21.63 -10.30 -1.05
C ALA A 409 -20.58 -11.42 -1.13
N THR A 410 -19.26 -11.14 -1.10
CA THR A 410 -18.21 -12.17 -1.06
C THR A 410 -18.38 -13.11 0.13
N SER A 411 -18.63 -12.58 1.32
CA SER A 411 -18.90 -13.36 2.55
C SER A 411 -20.32 -13.92 2.67
N LYS A 412 -21.22 -13.62 1.70
CA LYS A 412 -22.62 -14.08 1.69
C LYS A 412 -22.92 -15.02 0.53
N THR A 413 -21.92 -15.39 -0.27
CA THR A 413 -22.03 -16.28 -1.41
C THR A 413 -21.31 -17.59 -1.11
N CYS A 414 -21.99 -18.70 -1.32
CA CYS A 414 -21.40 -20.02 -1.12
C CYS A 414 -20.31 -20.28 -2.18
N SER A 415 -19.07 -20.50 -1.74
CA SER A 415 -17.96 -20.83 -2.63
C SER A 415 -18.11 -22.18 -3.35
N ARG A 416 -19.09 -23.03 -2.94
CA ARG A 416 -19.37 -24.32 -3.58
C ARG A 416 -20.42 -24.21 -4.70
N CYS A 417 -21.54 -23.54 -4.44
CA CYS A 417 -22.69 -23.53 -5.36
C CYS A 417 -23.13 -22.14 -5.82
N GLY A 418 -22.59 -21.06 -5.24
CA GLY A 418 -23.02 -19.70 -5.55
C GLY A 418 -24.31 -19.26 -4.86
N GLY A 419 -24.98 -20.15 -4.11
CA GLY A 419 -26.17 -19.82 -3.36
C GLY A 419 -25.91 -18.87 -2.18
N LYS A 420 -26.95 -18.28 -1.63
CA LYS A 420 -26.84 -17.42 -0.45
C LYS A 420 -26.44 -18.25 0.78
N THR A 421 -25.59 -17.66 1.63
CA THR A 421 -25.21 -18.26 2.91
C THR A 421 -25.81 -17.47 4.08
N SER A 422 -26.15 -18.20 5.16
CA SER A 422 -26.40 -17.64 6.49
C SER A 422 -25.13 -17.70 7.30
N ASN A 423 -24.78 -16.59 7.95
CA ASN A 423 -23.56 -16.48 8.74
C ASN A 423 -23.90 -16.43 10.24
N ASN A 424 -23.35 -17.34 11.00
CA ASN A 424 -23.42 -17.26 12.46
C ASN A 424 -22.26 -16.39 12.97
N SER A 425 -22.59 -15.24 13.55
CA SER A 425 -21.58 -14.28 14.05
C SER A 425 -20.76 -14.80 15.22
N LYS A 426 -21.34 -15.69 16.05
CA LYS A 426 -20.66 -16.27 17.24
C LYS A 426 -19.66 -17.35 16.84
N THR A 427 -20.06 -18.28 15.96
CA THR A 427 -19.21 -19.41 15.55
C THR A 427 -18.34 -19.13 14.34
N ARG A 428 -18.56 -17.99 13.65
CA ARG A 428 -17.90 -17.62 12.37
C ARG A 428 -18.11 -18.67 11.26
N VAL A 429 -19.12 -19.52 11.38
CA VAL A 429 -19.48 -20.51 10.36
C VAL A 429 -20.49 -19.92 9.38
N SER A 430 -20.23 -20.12 8.12
CA SER A 430 -21.11 -19.79 7.00
C SER A 430 -21.76 -21.07 6.47
N THR A 431 -23.08 -21.17 6.52
CA THR A 431 -23.85 -22.30 6.01
C THR A 431 -24.65 -21.90 4.80
N CYS A 432 -24.56 -22.66 3.73
CA CYS A 432 -25.31 -22.41 2.49
C CYS A 432 -26.76 -22.84 2.62
N ASN A 433 -27.69 -21.93 2.31
CA ASN A 433 -29.13 -22.21 2.35
C ASN A 433 -29.61 -23.09 1.18
N VAL A 434 -28.77 -23.26 0.12
CA VAL A 434 -29.13 -24.05 -1.05
C VAL A 434 -28.56 -25.46 -1.02
N CYS A 435 -27.26 -25.60 -0.68
CA CYS A 435 -26.58 -26.90 -0.73
C CYS A 435 -26.13 -27.44 0.64
N GLY A 436 -26.49 -26.78 1.74
CA GLY A 436 -26.14 -27.18 3.11
C GLY A 436 -24.64 -27.13 3.44
N PHE A 437 -23.79 -26.69 2.51
CA PHE A 437 -22.34 -26.65 2.72
C PHE A 437 -21.99 -25.65 3.81
N SER A 438 -21.31 -26.11 4.85
CA SER A 438 -20.82 -25.29 5.96
C SER A 438 -19.31 -25.18 5.92
N LEU A 439 -18.79 -23.96 6.16
CA LEU A 439 -17.36 -23.66 6.19
C LEU A 439 -17.11 -22.44 7.08
N ASP A 440 -15.88 -22.28 7.58
CA ASP A 440 -15.48 -21.00 8.17
C ASP A 440 -15.76 -19.84 7.20
N ARG A 441 -16.28 -18.74 7.73
CA ARG A 441 -16.76 -17.60 6.92
C ARG A 441 -15.63 -16.96 6.11
N ASP A 442 -14.47 -16.79 6.71
CA ASP A 442 -13.34 -16.10 6.08
C ASP A 442 -12.67 -17.03 5.04
N VAL A 443 -12.65 -18.33 5.29
CA VAL A 443 -12.23 -19.34 4.30
C VAL A 443 -13.21 -19.37 3.11
N SER A 444 -14.52 -19.28 3.37
CA SER A 444 -15.52 -19.20 2.31
C SER A 444 -15.37 -17.93 1.48
N ALA A 445 -15.08 -16.79 2.13
CA ALA A 445 -14.83 -15.51 1.46
C ALA A 445 -13.57 -15.57 0.61
N SER A 446 -12.44 -16.05 1.13
CA SER A 446 -11.19 -16.17 0.36
C SER A 446 -11.35 -17.04 -0.89
N ARG A 447 -12.10 -18.15 -0.80
CA ARG A 447 -12.44 -19.00 -1.94
C ARG A 447 -13.31 -18.29 -2.97
N GLU A 448 -14.31 -17.54 -2.53
CA GLU A 448 -15.18 -16.78 -3.42
C GLU A 448 -14.42 -15.65 -4.13
N ILE A 449 -13.49 -14.99 -3.45
CA ILE A 449 -12.60 -13.98 -4.02
C ILE A 449 -11.76 -14.59 -5.15
N ALA A 450 -11.13 -15.75 -4.93
CA ALA A 450 -10.36 -16.44 -5.96
C ALA A 450 -11.24 -16.87 -7.16
N LEU A 451 -12.43 -17.43 -6.89
CA LEU A 451 -13.37 -17.84 -7.93
C LEU A 451 -13.86 -16.67 -8.80
N ARG A 452 -14.02 -15.49 -8.22
CA ARG A 452 -14.40 -14.28 -8.97
C ARG A 452 -13.29 -13.81 -9.91
N ALA A 453 -12.05 -14.00 -9.54
CA ALA A 453 -10.89 -13.63 -10.34
C ALA A 453 -10.66 -14.61 -11.51
N THR A 454 -10.81 -15.91 -11.26
CA THR A 454 -10.65 -16.93 -12.31
C THR A 454 -11.80 -16.96 -13.32
N SER A 455 -12.98 -16.49 -12.94
CA SER A 455 -14.20 -16.53 -13.76
C SER A 455 -15.03 -15.27 -13.59
N PRO A 456 -14.68 -14.18 -14.30
CA PRO A 456 -15.37 -12.90 -14.16
C PRO A 456 -16.85 -12.93 -14.50
N SER A 457 -17.29 -13.84 -15.41
CA SER A 457 -18.70 -13.99 -15.71
C SER A 457 -19.43 -14.92 -14.72
N SER A 458 -20.69 -14.62 -14.44
CA SER A 458 -21.52 -15.47 -13.57
C SER A 458 -21.65 -16.90 -14.10
N ARG A 459 -21.83 -17.06 -15.42
CA ARG A 459 -21.94 -18.38 -16.10
C ARG A 459 -20.65 -19.19 -15.96
N SER A 460 -19.48 -18.57 -16.17
CA SER A 460 -18.20 -19.25 -16.04
C SER A 460 -17.93 -19.67 -14.57
N ARG A 461 -18.31 -18.83 -13.59
CA ARG A 461 -18.24 -19.19 -12.17
C ARG A 461 -19.13 -20.37 -11.82
N GLU A 462 -20.32 -20.43 -12.37
CA GLU A 462 -21.26 -21.53 -12.16
C GLU A 462 -20.75 -22.84 -12.75
N ARG A 463 -20.19 -22.80 -13.96
CA ARG A 463 -19.53 -23.95 -14.61
C ARG A 463 -18.33 -24.43 -13.77
N MET A 464 -17.48 -23.53 -13.31
CA MET A 464 -16.35 -23.87 -12.43
C MET A 464 -16.83 -24.53 -11.13
N ARG A 465 -17.87 -24.00 -10.51
CA ARG A 465 -18.48 -24.59 -9.29
C ARG A 465 -19.06 -25.97 -9.55
N SER A 466 -19.66 -26.18 -10.70
CA SER A 466 -20.20 -27.48 -11.13
C SER A 466 -19.08 -28.51 -11.29
N LEU A 467 -18.02 -28.17 -12.00
CA LEU A 467 -16.84 -29.04 -12.17
C LEU A 467 -16.18 -29.39 -10.82
N LEU A 468 -16.08 -28.42 -9.92
CA LEU A 468 -15.53 -28.62 -8.58
C LEU A 468 -16.42 -29.54 -7.69
N ARG A 469 -17.73 -29.60 -7.92
CA ARG A 469 -18.64 -30.58 -7.27
C ARG A 469 -18.45 -31.99 -7.81
N GLN A 470 -18.49 -32.14 -9.14
CA GLN A 470 -18.38 -33.46 -9.77
C GLN A 470 -17.10 -34.20 -9.37
N ARG A 471 -15.97 -33.52 -9.31
CA ARG A 471 -14.70 -34.16 -8.89
C ARG A 471 -14.67 -34.53 -7.39
N LYS A 472 -15.36 -33.79 -6.52
CA LYS A 472 -15.45 -34.17 -5.12
C LYS A 472 -16.32 -35.44 -4.97
N GLU A 473 -17.37 -35.55 -5.75
CA GLU A 473 -18.25 -36.73 -5.77
C GLU A 473 -17.50 -37.96 -6.33
N MET A 474 -16.69 -37.77 -7.38
CA MET A 474 -15.85 -38.86 -7.89
C MET A 474 -14.79 -39.31 -6.89
N ARG A 475 -14.17 -38.40 -6.12
CA ARG A 475 -13.19 -38.76 -5.08
C ARG A 475 -13.84 -39.46 -3.89
N SER A 476 -15.04 -39.04 -3.45
CA SER A 476 -15.75 -39.71 -2.37
C SER A 476 -16.22 -41.11 -2.80
N SER A 477 -16.67 -41.30 -4.02
CA SER A 477 -17.05 -42.62 -4.54
C SER A 477 -15.83 -43.54 -4.76
N ALA A 478 -14.67 -43.00 -5.12
CA ALA A 478 -13.43 -43.77 -5.20
C ALA A 478 -12.94 -44.23 -3.82
N ALA A 479 -13.02 -43.36 -2.81
CA ALA A 479 -12.67 -43.70 -1.42
C ALA A 479 -13.62 -44.77 -0.84
N THR A 480 -14.93 -44.71 -1.18
CA THR A 480 -15.91 -45.70 -0.74
C THR A 480 -15.73 -47.05 -1.43
N ARG A 481 -15.19 -47.08 -2.64
CA ARG A 481 -14.85 -48.33 -3.35
C ARG A 481 -13.62 -49.03 -2.77
N GLN A 482 -12.69 -48.30 -2.19
CA GLN A 482 -11.50 -48.87 -1.52
C GLN A 482 -11.80 -49.40 -0.11
N SER A 483 -12.92 -49.03 0.51
CA SER A 483 -13.32 -49.44 1.86
C SER A 483 -14.31 -50.60 1.88
N LYS A 484 -14.64 -51.25 0.77
CA LYS A 484 -15.39 -52.50 0.81
C LYS A 484 -14.45 -53.60 1.30
N PRO A 485 -14.73 -54.28 2.42
CA PRO A 485 -13.94 -55.42 2.86
C PRO A 485 -14.02 -56.53 1.81
N VAL A 486 -12.88 -57.00 1.37
CA VAL A 486 -12.79 -58.23 0.61
C VAL A 486 -13.32 -59.35 1.52
N THR A 487 -14.47 -59.88 1.15
CA THR A 487 -15.03 -61.07 1.80
C THR A 487 -14.08 -62.25 1.46
N THR A 488 -13.14 -62.53 2.34
CA THR A 488 -12.33 -63.73 2.29
C THR A 488 -13.18 -64.93 2.61
N LEU A 489 -13.38 -65.78 1.63
CA LEU A 489 -13.82 -67.15 1.83
C LEU A 489 -12.85 -67.87 2.77
N SER A 490 -13.44 -68.44 3.81
CA SER A 490 -12.75 -69.27 4.82
C SER A 490 -12.10 -70.49 4.16
N GLY A 491 -10.80 -70.61 4.34
CA GLY A 491 -10.03 -71.83 4.17
C GLY A 491 -9.02 -71.95 5.30
N ASN A 492 -9.29 -72.96 6.13
CA ASN A 492 -8.53 -73.39 7.30
C ASN A 492 -7.04 -73.61 7.00
N GLN A 493 -6.10 -73.12 7.81
CA GLN A 493 -5.10 -73.89 8.56
C GLN A 493 -4.04 -72.99 9.18
N GLY A 494 -3.72 -73.30 10.42
CA GLY A 494 -2.88 -72.56 11.32
C GLY A 494 -1.39 -72.42 10.91
N HIS A 495 -0.77 -71.45 11.47
CA HIS A 495 0.46 -71.55 12.25
C HIS A 495 0.80 -70.24 12.96
N THR A 496 1.19 -70.40 14.17
CA THR A 496 1.80 -69.50 15.15
C THR A 496 2.94 -68.64 14.60
N GLY A 497 3.07 -67.39 15.05
CA GLY A 497 4.33 -66.65 14.92
C GLY A 497 4.18 -65.15 15.20
N THR A 498 4.47 -64.76 16.41
CA THR A 498 4.82 -63.43 16.94
C THR A 498 5.65 -62.56 15.98
N SER A 499 5.29 -61.28 15.85
CA SER A 499 6.21 -60.17 16.10
C SER A 499 5.55 -58.81 15.88
N SER A 500 5.35 -58.12 16.98
CA SER A 500 5.17 -56.68 17.06
C SER A 500 6.51 -56.00 16.77
N ASN A 501 6.52 -54.97 16.00
CA ASN A 501 7.41 -53.77 16.01
C ASN A 501 7.59 -53.22 14.59
N GLY A 502 7.16 -52.01 14.39
CA GLY A 502 7.47 -51.34 13.11
C GLY A 502 6.67 -50.05 12.78
N VAL A 503 6.22 -49.30 13.74
CA VAL A 503 5.55 -47.97 13.44
C VAL A 503 6.07 -46.81 14.29
N GLU A 504 7.07 -47.00 15.15
CA GLU A 504 7.57 -45.88 15.99
C GLU A 504 8.88 -45.23 15.52
N ALA A 505 9.47 -45.67 14.41
CA ALA A 505 10.79 -45.17 13.98
C ALA A 505 10.78 -43.94 13.06
N THR A 506 9.62 -43.43 12.62
CA THR A 506 9.58 -42.31 11.64
C THR A 506 9.27 -40.95 12.27
N LEU A 507 9.03 -40.88 13.56
CA LEU A 507 8.67 -39.60 14.25
C LEU A 507 9.81 -38.97 15.07
N MET A 508 10.99 -39.63 15.16
CA MET A 508 12.14 -39.10 15.91
C MET A 508 13.21 -38.40 15.09
N MET A 509 13.20 -38.44 13.75
CA MET A 509 14.24 -37.80 12.92
C MET A 509 14.00 -36.33 12.57
N VAL A 510 12.93 -35.71 13.02
CA VAL A 510 12.64 -34.29 12.71
C VAL A 510 12.92 -33.35 13.90
N ARG A 511 13.33 -33.87 15.05
CA ARG A 511 13.58 -33.04 16.26
C ARG A 511 15.04 -32.65 16.52
N GLU A 512 16.01 -33.25 15.85
CA GLU A 512 17.43 -32.98 16.14
C GLU A 512 18.14 -31.99 15.22
N THR A 513 17.47 -31.36 14.25
CA THR A 513 18.11 -30.39 13.33
C THR A 513 17.81 -28.92 13.64
N LEU A 514 17.17 -28.59 14.75
CA LEU A 514 16.79 -27.21 15.10
C LEU A 514 17.53 -26.59 16.29
N ASP A 515 18.40 -27.32 16.97
CA ASP A 515 19.10 -26.81 18.16
C ASP A 515 20.60 -26.44 17.98
N SER A 516 21.07 -26.36 16.74
CA SER A 516 22.48 -26.00 16.49
C SER A 516 22.68 -24.77 15.63
N ARG A 517 22.07 -23.64 16.00
CA ARG A 517 22.56 -22.31 15.55
C ARG A 517 22.50 -21.34 16.72
N GLY A 518 23.66 -21.17 17.33
CA GLY A 518 23.92 -20.25 18.42
C GLY A 518 23.68 -18.81 18.01
N SER A 519 23.21 -18.03 18.96
CA SER A 519 23.09 -16.57 18.93
C SER A 519 24.48 -15.95 18.85
N PRO A 520 24.69 -14.94 18.01
CA PRO A 520 25.79 -13.99 18.22
C PRO A 520 25.31 -12.81 19.06
N THR A 521 26.16 -12.44 19.98
CA THR A 521 26.17 -11.26 20.85
C THR A 521 25.98 -9.93 20.13
#